data_d7c6941a64e0efa0bf89a142f583b766
#
_entry.id   d7c6941a64e0efa0bf89a142f583b766
#
_cell.length_a   1.000
_cell.length_b   1.000
_cell.length_c   1.000
_cell.angle_alpha   90.00
_cell.angle_beta   90.00
_cell.angle_gamma   90.00
#
_symmetry.space_group_name_H-M   'P 1'
#
loop_
_entity.id
_entity.type
_entity.pdbx_description
1 polymer ?
#
loop_
_entity_poly.entity_id
_entity_poly.type
_entity_poly.pdbx_seq_one_letter_code
_entity_poly.pdbx_strand_id
1 'polypeptide(L)'
;MKKLYRRLLDICYENKLHHLGSYFSCLHIIDEIYRTKNEDDIFILSNGHAVVALYVVLEKYYGLDAQELLDKYGEHPKRNELDRIHCSTGSLGMGICVAVGRAVGNPNRHVHVMISDGESNEGSVWEALRYINDSGLKNITVHVNANGWAAYDPVNIMLLEQRMRAFCPGRLKFHRTTVNYFGLDNSLHAHYTNFTEEQYKEAIASL
;
A
#
# COMPACT_ATOMS: atom_id res chain seq x y z
N MET A 1 15.58 7.23 0.94
CA MET A 1 14.50 7.18 -0.09
C MET A 1 15.06 6.95 -1.50
N LYS A 2 16.05 7.73 -2.02
CA LYS A 2 16.56 7.57 -3.40
C LYS A 2 16.91 6.12 -3.80
N LYS A 3 17.59 5.37 -2.92
CA LYS A 3 17.92 3.95 -3.17
C LYS A 3 16.68 3.05 -3.32
N LEU A 4 15.62 3.30 -2.53
CA LEU A 4 14.36 2.55 -2.63
C LEU A 4 13.64 2.85 -3.94
N TYR A 5 13.54 4.13 -4.31
CA TYR A 5 12.95 4.52 -5.60
C TYR A 5 13.73 3.94 -6.77
N ARG A 6 15.07 3.93 -6.69
CA ARG A 6 15.91 3.32 -7.70
C ARG A 6 15.60 1.84 -7.85
N ARG A 7 15.61 1.08 -6.73
CA ARG A 7 15.32 -0.35 -6.75
C ARG A 7 13.93 -0.66 -7.30
N LEU A 8 12.92 0.14 -6.89
CA LEU A 8 11.56 0.00 -7.40
C LEU A 8 11.48 0.26 -8.91
N LEU A 9 12.15 1.32 -9.40
CA LEU A 9 12.24 1.63 -10.83
C LEU A 9 12.87 0.50 -11.63
N ASP A 10 13.99 -0.04 -11.15
CA ASP A 10 14.71 -1.14 -11.81
C ASP A 10 13.77 -2.35 -11.97
N ILE A 11 13.12 -2.79 -10.89
CA ILE A 11 12.16 -3.92 -10.90
C ILE A 11 10.98 -3.64 -11.83
N CYS A 12 10.37 -2.45 -11.75
CA CYS A 12 9.22 -2.10 -12.58
C CYS A 12 9.57 -2.11 -14.07
N TYR A 13 10.73 -1.58 -14.44
CA TYR A 13 11.18 -1.52 -15.83
C TYR A 13 11.55 -2.92 -16.38
N GLU A 14 12.36 -3.68 -15.65
CA GLU A 14 12.82 -5.00 -16.06
C GLU A 14 11.67 -5.99 -16.26
N ASN A 15 10.65 -5.92 -15.40
CA ASN A 15 9.50 -6.82 -15.44
C ASN A 15 8.29 -6.25 -16.19
N LYS A 16 8.39 -5.05 -16.79
CA LYS A 16 7.31 -4.38 -17.53
C LYS A 16 6.02 -4.28 -16.71
N LEU A 17 6.16 -3.93 -15.42
CA LEU A 17 5.03 -3.90 -14.51
C LEU A 17 4.12 -2.72 -14.80
N HIS A 18 2.84 -2.94 -14.53
CA HIS A 18 1.80 -1.91 -14.48
C HIS A 18 1.59 -1.41 -13.04
N HIS A 19 0.55 -0.63 -12.79
CA HIS A 19 0.24 -0.07 -11.46
C HIS A 19 1.32 0.85 -10.87
N LEU A 20 2.14 1.48 -11.72
CA LEU A 20 3.26 2.32 -11.32
C LEU A 20 2.85 3.40 -10.32
N GLY A 21 1.72 4.09 -10.56
CA GLY A 21 1.20 5.10 -9.65
C GLY A 21 0.96 4.58 -8.24
N SER A 22 0.46 3.35 -8.11
CA SER A 22 0.25 2.69 -6.82
C SER A 22 1.58 2.33 -6.14
N TYR A 23 2.53 1.77 -6.87
CA TYR A 23 3.83 1.41 -6.30
C TYR A 23 4.57 2.63 -5.74
N PHE A 24 4.70 3.69 -6.54
CA PHE A 24 5.46 4.88 -6.15
C PHE A 24 4.78 5.68 -5.05
N SER A 25 3.45 5.79 -5.06
CA SER A 25 2.70 6.49 -4.01
C SER A 25 2.72 5.74 -2.67
N CYS A 26 2.78 4.41 -2.68
CA CYS A 26 2.82 3.59 -1.47
C CYS A 26 4.20 3.49 -0.82
N LEU A 27 5.28 3.56 -1.60
CA LEU A 27 6.63 3.20 -1.16
C LEU A 27 7.08 3.92 0.11
N HIS A 28 6.94 5.25 0.16
CA HIS A 28 7.37 6.03 1.31
C HIS A 28 6.50 5.80 2.56
N ILE A 29 5.21 5.50 2.37
CA ILE A 29 4.29 5.18 3.47
C ILE A 29 4.70 3.85 4.10
N ILE A 30 4.94 2.83 3.28
CA ILE A 30 5.37 1.52 3.75
C ILE A 30 6.73 1.63 4.45
N ASP A 31 7.69 2.35 3.87
CA ASP A 31 9.01 2.58 4.50
C ASP A 31 8.88 3.28 5.86
N GLU A 32 8.01 4.28 5.98
CA GLU A 32 7.75 4.96 7.25
C GLU A 32 7.16 4.00 8.30
N ILE A 33 6.20 3.16 7.91
CA ILE A 33 5.59 2.17 8.79
C ILE A 33 6.68 1.20 9.30
N TYR A 34 7.48 0.63 8.41
CA TYR A 34 8.53 -0.32 8.79
C TYR A 34 9.65 0.31 9.63
N ARG A 35 9.91 1.59 9.45
CA ARG A 35 10.87 2.33 10.28
C ARG A 35 10.38 2.59 11.70
N THR A 36 9.07 2.68 11.91
CA THR A 36 8.46 3.15 13.18
C THR A 36 7.67 2.09 13.93
N LYS A 37 7.26 1.00 13.28
CA LYS A 37 6.56 -0.11 13.93
C LYS A 37 7.50 -0.88 14.87
N ASN A 38 6.95 -1.55 15.87
CA ASN A 38 7.69 -2.51 16.66
C ASN A 38 7.96 -3.80 15.85
N GLU A 39 8.91 -4.60 16.30
CA GLU A 39 9.27 -5.84 15.59
C GLU A 39 8.10 -6.84 15.53
N ASP A 40 7.33 -6.94 16.61
CA ASP A 40 6.17 -7.83 16.71
C ASP A 40 4.92 -7.33 16.01
N ASP A 41 4.88 -6.03 15.63
CA ASP A 41 3.75 -5.46 14.90
C ASP A 41 3.68 -6.05 13.50
N ILE A 42 2.46 -6.29 13.01
CA ILE A 42 2.24 -6.80 11.66
C ILE A 42 1.79 -5.67 10.72
N PHE A 43 2.19 -5.80 9.48
CA PHE A 43 1.72 -4.94 8.39
C PHE A 43 0.91 -5.75 7.38
N ILE A 44 -0.25 -5.25 7.01
CA ILE A 44 -1.10 -5.81 5.97
C ILE A 44 -1.28 -4.78 4.85
N LEU A 45 -0.86 -5.13 3.65
CA LEU A 45 -1.12 -4.37 2.44
C LEU A 45 -2.47 -4.79 1.88
N SER A 46 -3.52 -4.00 2.10
CA SER A 46 -4.87 -4.31 1.61
C SER A 46 -5.00 -4.13 0.10
N ASN A 47 -4.45 -3.02 -0.42
CA ASN A 47 -4.34 -2.75 -1.85
C ASN A 47 -3.22 -3.60 -2.50
N GLY A 48 -3.47 -4.90 -2.60
CA GLY A 48 -2.48 -5.92 -2.98
C GLY A 48 -1.75 -5.66 -4.30
N HIS A 49 -2.35 -4.94 -5.23
CA HIS A 49 -1.72 -4.52 -6.47
C HIS A 49 -0.52 -3.56 -6.29
N ALA A 50 -0.31 -3.01 -5.09
CA ALA A 50 0.87 -2.20 -4.76
C ALA A 50 2.03 -3.01 -4.14
N VAL A 51 2.00 -4.34 -4.24
CA VAL A 51 2.88 -5.25 -3.51
C VAL A 51 4.37 -5.09 -3.81
N VAL A 52 4.75 -4.65 -5.00
CA VAL A 52 6.18 -4.49 -5.35
C VAL A 52 6.84 -3.42 -4.47
N ALA A 53 6.09 -2.39 -4.08
CA ALA A 53 6.58 -1.43 -3.08
C ALA A 53 6.84 -2.09 -1.72
N LEU A 54 6.00 -3.06 -1.32
CA LEU A 54 6.24 -3.86 -0.11
C LEU A 54 7.48 -4.73 -0.24
N TYR A 55 7.68 -5.42 -1.38
CA TYR A 55 8.86 -6.27 -1.60
C TYR A 55 10.17 -5.48 -1.48
N VAL A 56 10.24 -4.29 -2.07
CA VAL A 56 11.40 -3.39 -1.95
C VAL A 56 11.66 -2.95 -0.50
N VAL A 57 10.60 -2.75 0.28
CA VAL A 57 10.74 -2.42 1.71
C VAL A 57 11.18 -3.65 2.52
N LEU A 58 10.65 -4.84 2.22
CA LEU A 58 11.08 -6.10 2.86
C LEU A 58 12.55 -6.41 2.55
N GLU A 59 13.03 -6.13 1.34
CA GLU A 59 14.45 -6.21 0.99
C GLU A 59 15.30 -5.31 1.91
N LYS A 60 14.89 -4.05 2.10
CA LYS A 60 15.61 -3.10 2.95
C LYS A 60 15.72 -3.53 4.41
N TYR A 61 14.62 -4.02 4.99
CA TYR A 61 14.53 -4.25 6.44
C TYR A 61 14.85 -5.67 6.86
N TYR A 62 14.71 -6.65 5.97
CA TYR A 62 14.89 -8.08 6.28
C TYR A 62 15.84 -8.81 5.33
N GLY A 63 16.39 -8.15 4.32
CA GLY A 63 17.30 -8.74 3.35
C GLY A 63 16.63 -9.75 2.40
N LEU A 64 15.30 -9.70 2.28
CA LEU A 64 14.54 -10.53 1.34
C LEU A 64 14.63 -9.90 -0.05
N ASP A 65 15.24 -10.57 -1.03
CA ASP A 65 15.38 -10.00 -2.38
C ASP A 65 14.01 -9.73 -3.02
N ALA A 66 13.79 -8.47 -3.44
CA ALA A 66 12.50 -8.04 -3.95
C ALA A 66 12.13 -8.66 -5.30
N GLN A 67 13.15 -9.01 -6.15
CA GLN A 67 12.91 -9.70 -7.40
C GLN A 67 12.52 -11.16 -7.14
N GLU A 68 13.21 -11.85 -6.21
CA GLU A 68 12.85 -13.21 -5.82
C GLU A 68 11.44 -13.29 -5.23
N LEU A 69 11.02 -12.27 -4.45
CA LEU A 69 9.65 -12.19 -3.95
C LEU A 69 8.64 -11.98 -5.08
N LEU A 70 8.96 -11.14 -6.07
CA LEU A 70 8.12 -10.95 -7.25
C LEU A 70 8.00 -12.23 -8.07
N ASP A 71 9.10 -12.93 -8.31
CA ASP A 71 9.12 -14.19 -9.05
C ASP A 71 8.30 -15.29 -8.34
N LYS A 72 8.34 -15.30 -7.01
CA LYS A 72 7.66 -16.27 -6.17
C LYS A 72 6.17 -16.03 -6.03
N TYR A 73 5.75 -14.77 -5.89
CA TYR A 73 4.38 -14.41 -5.53
C TYR A 73 3.63 -13.62 -6.61
N GLY A 74 4.35 -13.03 -7.57
CA GLY A 74 3.77 -12.16 -8.59
C GLY A 74 3.36 -10.78 -8.07
N GLU A 75 2.49 -10.12 -8.80
CA GLU A 75 2.03 -8.75 -8.55
C GLU A 75 0.92 -8.65 -7.48
N HIS A 76 0.63 -9.74 -6.77
CA HIS A 76 -0.30 -9.75 -5.64
C HIS A 76 0.29 -10.62 -4.52
N PRO A 77 0.25 -10.18 -3.26
CA PRO A 77 0.90 -10.91 -2.18
C PRO A 77 0.15 -12.21 -1.86
N LYS A 78 0.90 -13.27 -1.64
CA LYS A 78 0.40 -14.50 -1.07
C LYS A 78 0.95 -14.66 0.34
N ARG A 79 0.08 -14.91 1.32
CA ARG A 79 0.47 -15.02 2.72
C ARG A 79 1.60 -16.04 2.93
N ASN A 80 2.70 -15.55 3.50
CA ASN A 80 3.80 -16.36 3.99
C ASN A 80 4.49 -15.60 5.14
N GLU A 81 4.31 -16.08 6.36
CA GLU A 81 4.84 -15.44 7.56
C GLU A 81 6.38 -15.45 7.60
N LEU A 82 7.04 -16.42 6.95
CA LEU A 82 8.51 -16.47 6.85
C LEU A 82 9.05 -15.32 5.99
N ASP A 83 8.32 -14.97 4.94
CA ASP A 83 8.65 -13.84 4.07
C ASP A 83 7.99 -12.53 4.53
N ARG A 84 7.49 -12.48 5.78
CA ARG A 84 6.85 -11.30 6.37
C ARG A 84 5.61 -10.80 5.62
N ILE A 85 4.97 -11.63 4.82
CA ILE A 85 3.72 -11.35 4.12
C ILE A 85 2.56 -11.89 4.96
N HIS A 86 1.86 -11.01 5.66
CA HIS A 86 0.87 -11.40 6.66
C HIS A 86 -0.54 -11.65 6.14
N CYS A 87 -0.81 -11.32 4.87
CA CYS A 87 -2.12 -11.52 4.24
C CYS A 87 -1.97 -11.72 2.72
N SER A 88 -2.75 -12.64 2.15
CA SER A 88 -3.00 -12.67 0.71
C SER A 88 -4.04 -11.62 0.38
N THR A 89 -3.72 -10.71 -0.55
CA THR A 89 -4.62 -9.62 -0.96
C THR A 89 -4.61 -9.44 -2.46
N GLY A 90 -5.59 -8.71 -2.97
CA GLY A 90 -5.82 -8.50 -4.41
C GLY A 90 -7.28 -8.17 -4.67
N SER A 91 -8.21 -8.80 -3.93
CA SER A 91 -9.60 -8.36 -3.89
C SER A 91 -9.70 -7.14 -2.97
N LEU A 92 -10.03 -5.98 -3.54
CA LEU A 92 -10.09 -4.71 -2.83
C LEU A 92 -11.07 -4.77 -1.65
N GLY A 93 -10.75 -4.08 -0.56
CA GLY A 93 -11.56 -4.02 0.65
C GLY A 93 -11.49 -5.25 1.55
N MET A 94 -10.83 -6.35 1.14
CA MET A 94 -10.75 -7.58 1.95
C MET A 94 -9.60 -7.56 2.96
N GLY A 95 -8.47 -6.95 2.61
CA GLY A 95 -7.30 -6.91 3.49
C GLY A 95 -7.56 -6.20 4.82
N ILE A 96 -8.34 -5.12 4.80
CA ILE A 96 -8.74 -4.41 6.03
C ILE A 96 -9.60 -5.30 6.94
N CYS A 97 -10.49 -6.13 6.40
CA CYS A 97 -11.31 -7.06 7.19
C CYS A 97 -10.42 -8.10 7.89
N VAL A 98 -9.41 -8.63 7.18
CA VAL A 98 -8.42 -9.55 7.78
C VAL A 98 -7.62 -8.84 8.87
N ALA A 99 -7.23 -7.57 8.67
CA ALA A 99 -6.52 -6.78 9.67
C ALA A 99 -7.34 -6.60 10.95
N VAL A 100 -8.63 -6.31 10.83
CA VAL A 100 -9.57 -6.26 11.96
C VAL A 100 -9.60 -7.59 12.69
N GLY A 101 -9.77 -8.70 11.97
CA GLY A 101 -9.76 -10.04 12.57
C GLY A 101 -8.46 -10.37 13.32
N ARG A 102 -7.31 -9.94 12.76
CA ARG A 102 -5.99 -10.13 13.41
C ARG A 102 -5.86 -9.27 14.67
N ALA A 103 -6.36 -8.05 14.66
CA ALA A 103 -6.35 -7.16 15.83
C ALA A 103 -7.25 -7.67 16.96
N VAL A 104 -8.45 -8.18 16.62
CA VAL A 104 -9.36 -8.83 17.59
C VAL A 104 -8.74 -10.10 18.17
N GLY A 105 -8.15 -10.94 17.34
CA GLY A 105 -7.60 -12.23 17.74
C GLY A 105 -6.33 -12.13 18.61
N ASN A 106 -5.61 -11.00 18.58
CA ASN A 106 -4.44 -10.79 19.43
C ASN A 106 -4.37 -9.32 19.89
N PRO A 107 -4.99 -8.97 21.01
CA PRO A 107 -5.02 -7.60 21.55
C PRO A 107 -3.63 -7.02 21.92
N ASN A 108 -2.64 -7.88 22.16
CA ASN A 108 -1.29 -7.48 22.55
C ASN A 108 -0.39 -7.16 21.32
N ARG A 109 -0.87 -7.38 20.13
CA ARG A 109 -0.12 -7.16 18.89
C ARG A 109 -0.75 -6.05 18.06
N HIS A 110 0.04 -5.06 17.69
CA HIS A 110 -0.46 -3.98 16.86
C HIS A 110 -0.52 -4.39 15.39
N VAL A 111 -1.57 -3.96 14.70
CA VAL A 111 -1.79 -4.21 13.27
C VAL A 111 -1.77 -2.89 12.53
N HIS A 112 -0.83 -2.73 11.61
CA HIS A 112 -0.86 -1.69 10.61
C HIS A 112 -1.49 -2.25 9.33
N VAL A 113 -2.52 -1.60 8.83
CA VAL A 113 -3.11 -1.95 7.54
C VAL A 113 -3.08 -0.74 6.62
N MET A 114 -2.63 -0.92 5.39
CA MET A 114 -2.68 0.13 4.39
C MET A 114 -3.74 -0.20 3.35
N ILE A 115 -4.64 0.76 3.12
CA ILE A 115 -5.64 0.78 2.07
C ILE A 115 -5.35 1.90 1.07
N SER A 116 -5.89 1.80 -0.14
CA SER A 116 -5.92 2.91 -1.10
C SER A 116 -7.24 3.68 -1.01
N ASP A 117 -7.24 4.89 -1.57
CA ASP A 117 -8.46 5.66 -1.78
C ASP A 117 -9.43 4.95 -2.73
N GLY A 118 -8.92 4.21 -3.73
CA GLY A 118 -9.74 3.36 -4.61
C GLY A 118 -10.48 2.25 -3.87
N GLU A 119 -9.88 1.67 -2.81
CA GLU A 119 -10.57 0.66 -1.97
C GLU A 119 -11.77 1.24 -1.22
N SER A 120 -11.87 2.55 -1.08
CA SER A 120 -13.04 3.19 -0.45
C SER A 120 -14.35 3.01 -1.22
N ASN A 121 -14.30 2.51 -2.44
CA ASN A 121 -15.48 2.13 -3.21
C ASN A 121 -16.10 0.80 -2.71
N GLU A 122 -15.35 0.04 -1.91
CA GLU A 122 -15.83 -1.21 -1.33
C GLU A 122 -16.56 -0.99 -0.01
N GLY A 123 -17.77 -1.54 0.11
CA GLY A 123 -18.59 -1.43 1.33
C GLY A 123 -17.88 -2.00 2.57
N SER A 124 -17.10 -3.07 2.38
CA SER A 124 -16.34 -3.73 3.46
C SER A 124 -15.34 -2.81 4.16
N VAL A 125 -14.79 -1.81 3.47
CA VAL A 125 -13.91 -0.80 4.08
C VAL A 125 -14.69 0.01 5.12
N TRP A 126 -15.90 0.46 4.80
CA TRP A 126 -16.74 1.25 5.70
C TRP A 126 -17.25 0.43 6.87
N GLU A 127 -17.62 -0.82 6.63
CA GLU A 127 -18.01 -1.76 7.69
C GLU A 127 -16.85 -2.02 8.65
N ALA A 128 -15.64 -2.22 8.14
CA ALA A 128 -14.45 -2.40 8.95
C ALA A 128 -14.12 -1.15 9.79
N LEU A 129 -14.17 0.05 9.20
CA LEU A 129 -13.95 1.31 9.92
C LEU A 129 -14.97 1.51 11.04
N ARG A 130 -16.26 1.26 10.75
CA ARG A 130 -17.32 1.31 11.76
C ARG A 130 -17.04 0.32 12.89
N TYR A 131 -16.71 -0.93 12.56
CA TYR A 131 -16.42 -1.96 13.56
C TYR A 131 -15.22 -1.57 14.44
N ILE A 132 -14.14 -1.08 13.87
CA ILE A 132 -12.95 -0.61 14.60
C ILE A 132 -13.34 0.46 15.65
N ASN A 133 -14.19 1.42 15.23
CA ASN A 133 -14.67 2.48 16.11
C ASN A 133 -15.58 1.95 17.20
N ASP A 134 -16.63 1.23 16.83
CA ASP A 134 -17.71 0.81 17.74
C ASP A 134 -17.22 -0.23 18.76
N SER A 135 -16.28 -1.09 18.38
CA SER A 135 -15.64 -2.06 19.29
C SER A 135 -14.50 -1.47 20.13
N GLY A 136 -14.11 -0.23 19.88
CA GLY A 136 -13.04 0.45 20.60
C GLY A 136 -11.65 -0.18 20.42
N LEU A 137 -11.39 -0.82 19.27
CA LEU A 137 -10.08 -1.43 18.98
C LEU A 137 -8.94 -0.41 19.08
N LYS A 138 -7.93 -0.70 19.90
CA LYS A 138 -6.79 0.19 20.13
C LYS A 138 -5.50 -0.25 19.43
N ASN A 139 -5.41 -1.52 19.09
CA ASN A 139 -4.22 -2.15 18.51
C ASN A 139 -4.30 -2.27 16.97
N ILE A 140 -4.91 -1.30 16.32
CA ILE A 140 -4.95 -1.19 14.87
C ILE A 140 -4.73 0.25 14.42
N THR A 141 -3.99 0.43 13.33
CA THR A 141 -3.85 1.70 12.61
C THR A 141 -4.14 1.48 11.14
N VAL A 142 -5.09 2.22 10.61
CA VAL A 142 -5.43 2.20 9.18
C VAL A 142 -4.72 3.36 8.49
N HIS A 143 -3.79 3.04 7.60
CA HIS A 143 -3.10 3.99 6.73
C HIS A 143 -3.84 4.07 5.40
N VAL A 144 -4.23 5.27 5.01
CA VAL A 144 -4.91 5.52 3.74
C VAL A 144 -3.93 6.16 2.76
N ASN A 145 -3.56 5.46 1.69
CA ASN A 145 -2.84 6.06 0.58
C ASN A 145 -3.84 6.76 -0.33
N ALA A 146 -3.89 8.08 -0.27
CA ALA A 146 -4.83 8.91 -1.02
C ALA A 146 -4.09 9.62 -2.15
N ASN A 147 -3.96 8.94 -3.28
CA ASN A 147 -3.28 9.44 -4.46
C ASN A 147 -4.22 10.18 -5.46
N GLY A 148 -5.53 10.14 -5.22
CA GLY A 148 -6.55 10.84 -6.00
C GLY A 148 -7.19 10.01 -7.10
N TRP A 149 -6.85 8.70 -7.21
CA TRP A 149 -7.33 7.84 -8.30
C TRP A 149 -7.86 6.51 -7.79
N ALA A 150 -9.10 6.20 -8.16
CA ALA A 150 -9.67 4.87 -8.06
C ALA A 150 -9.45 4.11 -9.40
N ALA A 151 -10.00 2.90 -9.51
CA ALA A 151 -9.82 2.06 -10.70
C ALA A 151 -10.30 2.71 -12.01
N TYR A 152 -11.29 3.60 -11.94
CA TYR A 152 -11.92 4.20 -13.13
C TYR A 152 -12.11 5.72 -13.04
N ASP A 153 -12.15 6.27 -11.83
CA ASP A 153 -12.54 7.64 -11.58
C ASP A 153 -11.60 8.36 -10.63
N PRO A 154 -11.49 9.71 -10.73
CA PRO A 154 -10.79 10.51 -9.75
C PRO A 154 -11.52 10.49 -8.41
N VAL A 155 -10.76 10.54 -7.31
CA VAL A 155 -11.28 10.57 -5.94
C VAL A 155 -11.18 11.97 -5.35
N ASN A 156 -12.28 12.49 -4.82
CA ASN A 156 -12.22 13.70 -4.01
C ASN A 156 -11.64 13.37 -2.62
N ILE A 157 -10.33 13.54 -2.50
CA ILE A 157 -9.55 13.19 -1.29
C ILE A 157 -10.06 13.91 -0.05
N MET A 158 -10.44 15.20 -0.15
CA MET A 158 -10.91 15.97 1.00
C MET A 158 -12.24 15.41 1.53
N LEU A 159 -13.16 15.12 0.64
CA LEU A 159 -14.46 14.55 1.01
C LEU A 159 -14.30 13.12 1.55
N LEU A 160 -13.42 12.33 0.95
CA LEU A 160 -13.11 10.98 1.43
C LEU A 160 -12.55 11.02 2.85
N GLU A 161 -11.58 11.89 3.12
CA GLU A 161 -10.99 12.03 4.45
C GLU A 161 -12.04 12.42 5.50
N GLN A 162 -12.90 13.38 5.19
CA GLN A 162 -14.00 13.78 6.09
C GLN A 162 -14.93 12.61 6.42
N ARG A 163 -15.33 11.85 5.41
CA ARG A 163 -16.21 10.68 5.58
C ARG A 163 -15.54 9.60 6.43
N MET A 164 -14.31 9.23 6.12
CA MET A 164 -13.59 8.19 6.86
C MET A 164 -13.37 8.59 8.32
N ARG A 165 -13.00 9.85 8.57
CA ARG A 165 -12.83 10.36 9.95
C ARG A 165 -14.13 10.42 10.72
N ALA A 166 -15.28 10.61 10.08
CA ALA A 166 -16.57 10.50 10.72
C ALA A 166 -16.89 9.06 11.16
N PHE A 167 -16.43 8.05 10.38
CA PHE A 167 -16.62 6.64 10.73
C PHE A 167 -15.62 6.15 11.79
N CYS A 168 -14.37 6.60 11.73
CA CYS A 168 -13.29 6.10 12.59
C CYS A 168 -12.28 7.21 12.93
N PRO A 169 -12.61 8.15 13.84
CA PRO A 169 -11.82 9.35 14.08
C PRO A 169 -10.43 9.09 14.67
N GLY A 170 -10.25 7.99 15.40
CA GLY A 170 -9.06 7.78 16.23
C GLY A 170 -8.02 6.78 15.69
N ARG A 171 -8.27 6.13 14.54
CA ARG A 171 -7.41 5.05 14.05
C ARG A 171 -6.90 5.24 12.62
N LEU A 172 -7.17 6.38 12.01
CA LEU A 172 -6.79 6.69 10.65
C LEU A 172 -5.53 7.56 10.60
N LYS A 173 -4.56 7.13 9.79
CA LYS A 173 -3.47 7.96 9.26
C LYS A 173 -3.71 8.17 7.77
N PHE A 174 -4.04 9.39 7.39
CA PHE A 174 -4.35 9.75 6.03
C PHE A 174 -3.13 10.35 5.35
N HIS A 175 -2.61 9.70 4.30
CA HIS A 175 -1.44 10.12 3.55
C HIS A 175 -1.89 10.66 2.18
N ARG A 176 -1.78 11.97 1.99
CA ARG A 176 -2.05 12.59 0.70
C ARG A 176 -0.81 12.44 -0.18
N THR A 177 -0.95 11.67 -1.24
CA THR A 177 0.11 11.35 -2.18
C THR A 177 -0.25 11.81 -3.60
N THR A 178 0.48 11.36 -4.59
CA THR A 178 0.24 11.64 -6.00
C THR A 178 0.61 10.40 -6.82
N VAL A 179 0.16 10.33 -8.05
CA VAL A 179 0.67 9.36 -9.05
C VAL A 179 1.65 10.00 -10.03
N ASN A 180 1.94 11.29 -9.87
CA ASN A 180 2.89 12.02 -10.71
C ASN A 180 4.33 11.76 -10.24
N TYR A 181 4.91 10.67 -10.70
CA TYR A 181 6.29 10.27 -10.46
C TYR A 181 7.00 10.01 -11.78
N PHE A 182 8.24 10.50 -11.91
CA PHE A 182 9.14 10.14 -13.01
C PHE A 182 8.50 10.25 -14.40
N GLY A 183 7.83 11.35 -14.69
CA GLY A 183 7.17 11.57 -15.98
C GLY A 183 5.84 10.83 -16.16
N LEU A 184 5.35 10.13 -15.13
CA LEU A 184 3.99 9.62 -15.14
C LEU A 184 3.00 10.79 -15.01
N ASP A 185 1.96 10.78 -15.82
CA ASP A 185 0.89 11.77 -15.73
C ASP A 185 0.15 11.64 -14.38
N ASN A 186 -0.31 12.76 -13.85
CA ASN A 186 -1.26 12.74 -12.73
C ASN A 186 -2.65 12.35 -13.23
N SER A 187 -2.78 11.12 -13.69
CA SER A 187 -3.98 10.56 -14.27
C SER A 187 -4.11 9.07 -13.99
N LEU A 188 -5.26 8.52 -14.31
CA LEU A 188 -5.52 7.08 -14.24
C LEU A 188 -4.54 6.25 -15.09
N HIS A 189 -3.98 6.84 -16.15
CA HIS A 189 -3.01 6.17 -17.02
C HIS A 189 -1.78 5.67 -16.26
N ALA A 190 -1.34 6.36 -15.19
CA ALA A 190 -0.24 5.93 -14.33
C ALA A 190 -0.43 4.54 -13.68
N HIS A 191 -1.67 4.03 -13.64
CA HIS A 191 -1.98 2.69 -13.14
C HIS A 191 -1.94 1.61 -14.24
N TYR A 192 -1.94 2.00 -15.53
CA TYR A 192 -2.07 1.05 -16.65
C TYR A 192 -0.93 1.12 -17.66
N THR A 193 0.10 1.90 -17.37
CA THR A 193 1.29 2.05 -18.21
C THR A 193 2.49 1.33 -17.60
N ASN A 194 3.48 1.04 -18.44
CA ASN A 194 4.82 0.64 -18.03
C ASN A 194 5.85 1.67 -18.54
N PHE A 195 7.05 1.66 -18.01
CA PHE A 195 8.11 2.55 -18.46
C PHE A 195 8.68 2.14 -19.82
N THR A 196 8.80 3.12 -20.72
CA THR A 196 9.68 2.99 -21.89
C THR A 196 11.15 3.10 -21.44
N GLU A 197 12.09 2.68 -22.30
CA GLU A 197 13.52 2.80 -22.00
C GLU A 197 13.93 4.28 -21.78
N GLU A 198 13.37 5.20 -22.53
CA GLU A 198 13.64 6.63 -22.41
C GLU A 198 13.12 7.16 -21.08
N GLN A 199 11.87 6.89 -20.73
CA GLN A 199 11.29 7.29 -19.43
C GLN A 199 12.07 6.70 -18.25
N TYR A 200 12.49 5.44 -18.34
CA TYR A 200 13.30 4.82 -17.30
C TYR A 200 14.65 5.55 -17.14
N LYS A 201 15.38 5.85 -18.24
CA LYS A 201 16.65 6.59 -18.19
C LYS A 201 16.49 7.98 -17.59
N GLU A 202 15.43 8.71 -17.95
CA GLU A 202 15.11 10.02 -17.38
C GLU A 202 14.79 9.93 -15.89
N ALA A 203 13.98 8.94 -15.49
CA ALA A 203 13.64 8.68 -14.10
C ALA A 203 14.90 8.43 -13.25
N ILE A 204 15.79 7.56 -13.73
CA ILE A 204 17.07 7.28 -13.07
C ILE A 204 17.95 8.53 -12.95
N ALA A 205 18.01 9.34 -14.00
CA ALA A 205 18.82 10.57 -14.00
C ALA A 205 18.29 11.63 -13.02
N SER A 206 16.98 11.59 -12.68
CA SER A 206 16.33 12.52 -11.75
C SER A 206 16.52 12.16 -10.27
N LEU A 207 16.97 10.95 -9.95
CA LEU A 207 17.24 10.46 -8.59
C LEU A 207 18.61 10.91 -8.05
#